data_b3c99980bc096f9cfb435d2769bd7d5b
#
_entry.id   b3c99980bc096f9cfb435d2769bd7d5b
#
_cell.length_a   1.000
_cell.length_b   1.000
_cell.length_c   1.000
_cell.angle_alpha   90.00
_cell.angle_beta   90.00
_cell.angle_gamma   90.00
#
_symmetry.space_group_name_H-M   'P 1'
#
loop_
_entity.id
_entity.type
_entity.pdbx_description
1 polymer ?
#
loop_
_entity_poly.entity_id
_entity_poly.type
_entity_poly.pdbx_seq_one_letter_code
_entity_poly.pdbx_strand_id
1 'polypeptide(L)'
;DSGNYSFYVQEKQARFELQLKQYEKEQAKLGQLGFTLERMKGWGINNRTLYRRAMSIQHRMERIEKTDRPTQDKTMRAKFAQRDFFGDEVLSVKGLGKAYDGRTLFSDVELQVAGGERIALLGDNGTGKSTFLKILLGEEAGAGRIKFGPTVKWAYLPQIIHFSHPERTLLDTMLYEKNCTVQTARDRLGAYLFEGEDVFKTVGSLSGGEQSRLRLCMLMDEKINLLVLDEPTNHLDIDSREWLEDALEDYEGTLIFVSHDRYFVNKFATRIWELENGQIRDYLCGYEKYRSIKEKEAIAAPAPEKPKKEHKEKPKTSGSKMLEKKVRALEREIEKQEALSAELDTKIEAAASDYQELARLMEEKQQAEDTLTGLMDEWERLSSELEDAT
;
A
#
# COMPACT_ATOMS: atom_id res chain seq x y z
N ASP A 1 1.22 -9.13 11.90
CA ASP A 1 -0.15 -8.92 11.37
C ASP A 1 -0.07 -8.68 9.89
N SER A 2 -0.24 -9.75 9.10
CA SER A 2 -0.36 -9.68 7.64
C SER A 2 -1.81 -9.35 7.24
N GLY A 3 -2.44 -8.43 7.97
CA GLY A 3 -3.71 -7.86 7.59
C GLY A 3 -3.50 -7.03 6.32
N ASN A 4 -4.23 -7.37 5.28
CA ASN A 4 -4.21 -6.65 4.01
C ASN A 4 -4.43 -5.15 4.30
N TYR A 5 -3.61 -4.27 3.76
CA TYR A 5 -3.72 -2.80 3.87
C TYR A 5 -5.16 -2.30 3.65
N SER A 6 -5.85 -2.88 2.67
CA SER A 6 -7.26 -2.59 2.39
C SER A 6 -8.18 -2.87 3.58
N PHE A 7 -7.92 -3.93 4.34
CA PHE A 7 -8.68 -4.26 5.55
C PHE A 7 -8.41 -3.24 6.67
N TYR A 8 -7.15 -2.82 6.83
CA TYR A 8 -6.79 -1.79 7.81
C TYR A 8 -7.49 -0.45 7.53
N VAL A 9 -7.49 0.01 6.28
CA VAL A 9 -8.15 1.26 5.87
C VAL A 9 -9.65 1.20 6.17
N GLN A 10 -10.31 0.10 5.79
CA GLN A 10 -11.75 -0.10 6.07
C GLN A 10 -12.04 -0.13 7.58
N GLU A 11 -11.21 -0.81 8.37
CA GLU A 11 -11.39 -0.89 9.81
C GLU A 11 -11.13 0.45 10.51
N LYS A 12 -10.08 1.20 10.09
CA LYS A 12 -9.80 2.57 10.58
C LYS A 12 -11.00 3.48 10.34
N GLN A 13 -11.56 3.46 9.13
CA GLN A 13 -12.73 4.25 8.78
C GLN A 13 -13.98 3.84 9.55
N ALA A 14 -14.24 2.56 9.70
CA ALA A 14 -15.37 2.05 10.47
C ALA A 14 -15.26 2.42 11.95
N ARG A 15 -14.07 2.34 12.55
CA ARG A 15 -13.82 2.77 13.94
C ARG A 15 -14.03 4.28 14.11
N PHE A 16 -13.55 5.08 13.17
CA PHE A 16 -13.73 6.53 13.20
C PHE A 16 -15.22 6.89 13.12
N GLU A 17 -15.98 6.30 12.20
CA GLU A 17 -17.43 6.52 12.09
C GLU A 17 -18.20 6.08 13.34
N LEU A 18 -17.81 4.95 13.94
CA LEU A 18 -18.41 4.47 15.18
C LEU A 18 -18.18 5.45 16.33
N GLN A 19 -16.93 5.92 16.48
CA GLN A 19 -16.54 6.88 17.52
C GLN A 19 -17.24 8.24 17.30
N LEU A 20 -17.35 8.69 16.06
CA LEU A 20 -18.06 9.90 15.70
C LEU A 20 -19.56 9.81 16.07
N LYS A 21 -20.21 8.70 15.69
CA LYS A 21 -21.63 8.45 16.05
C LYS A 21 -21.83 8.38 17.56
N GLN A 22 -20.87 7.80 18.28
CA GLN A 22 -20.94 7.74 19.75
C GLN A 22 -20.79 9.13 20.35
N TYR A 23 -19.80 9.92 19.91
CA TYR A 23 -19.61 11.30 20.31
C TYR A 23 -20.86 12.16 20.06
N GLU A 24 -21.44 12.09 18.86
CA GLU A 24 -22.65 12.84 18.51
C GLU A 24 -23.85 12.47 19.41
N LYS A 25 -24.04 11.18 19.70
CA LYS A 25 -25.08 10.72 20.63
C LYS A 25 -24.87 11.25 22.05
N GLU A 26 -23.63 11.26 22.52
CA GLU A 26 -23.28 11.79 23.85
C GLU A 26 -23.50 13.30 23.90
N GLN A 27 -23.06 14.04 22.88
CA GLN A 27 -23.29 15.48 22.78
C GLN A 27 -24.79 15.84 22.71
N ALA A 28 -25.59 15.13 21.92
CA ALA A 28 -27.03 15.32 21.87
C ALA A 28 -27.69 15.07 23.23
N LYS A 29 -27.27 14.00 23.94
CA LYS A 29 -27.75 13.68 25.29
C LYS A 29 -27.37 14.73 26.34
N LEU A 30 -26.10 15.18 26.27
CA LEU A 30 -25.62 16.28 27.16
C LEU A 30 -26.37 17.57 26.88
N GLY A 31 -26.63 17.92 25.61
CA GLY A 31 -27.40 19.09 25.23
C GLY A 31 -28.85 19.04 25.75
N GLN A 32 -29.54 17.88 25.62
CA GLN A 32 -30.90 17.68 26.16
C GLN A 32 -30.95 17.80 27.68
N LEU A 33 -29.97 17.18 28.38
CA LEU A 33 -29.88 17.27 29.83
C LEU A 33 -29.55 18.69 30.28
N GLY A 34 -28.65 19.39 29.57
CA GLY A 34 -28.31 20.78 29.82
C GLY A 34 -29.49 21.73 29.70
N PHE A 35 -30.25 21.60 28.59
CA PHE A 35 -31.46 22.38 28.40
C PHE A 35 -32.50 22.13 29.50
N THR A 36 -32.67 20.87 29.92
CA THR A 36 -33.60 20.49 30.99
C THR A 36 -33.13 21.03 32.34
N LEU A 37 -31.81 20.99 32.59
CA LEU A 37 -31.22 21.55 33.80
C LEU A 37 -31.40 23.06 33.92
N GLU A 38 -31.16 23.83 32.86
CA GLU A 38 -31.34 25.27 32.83
C GLU A 38 -32.81 25.67 33.08
N ARG A 39 -33.73 24.97 32.42
CA ARG A 39 -35.16 25.19 32.61
C ARG A 39 -35.62 24.90 34.05
N MET A 40 -35.10 23.81 34.65
CA MET A 40 -35.39 23.47 36.05
C MET A 40 -34.75 24.46 37.06
N LYS A 41 -33.53 24.95 36.81
CA LYS A 41 -32.89 25.99 37.61
C LYS A 41 -33.70 27.30 37.58
N GLY A 42 -34.18 27.72 36.39
CA GLY A 42 -34.99 28.92 36.22
C GLY A 42 -36.34 28.84 37.01
N TRP A 43 -36.97 27.66 37.05
CA TRP A 43 -38.24 27.48 37.78
C TRP A 43 -38.05 27.08 39.24
N GLY A 44 -36.86 26.66 39.61
CA GLY A 44 -36.54 26.07 40.94
C GLY A 44 -36.18 27.05 42.03
N ILE A 45 -36.15 28.38 41.76
CA ILE A 45 -35.70 29.39 42.73
C ILE A 45 -36.52 29.36 44.01
N ASN A 46 -37.80 28.95 43.98
CA ASN A 46 -38.68 28.81 45.15
C ASN A 46 -39.22 27.40 45.39
N ASN A 47 -38.71 26.37 44.72
CA ASN A 47 -39.23 25.00 44.84
C ASN A 47 -38.11 23.97 45.11
N ARG A 48 -38.03 23.53 46.40
CA ARG A 48 -37.01 22.58 46.87
C ARG A 48 -37.00 21.25 46.15
N THR A 49 -38.13 20.81 45.62
CA THR A 49 -38.26 19.53 44.87
C THR A 49 -37.67 19.66 43.47
N LEU A 50 -37.89 20.78 42.80
CA LEU A 50 -37.30 21.06 41.48
C LEU A 50 -35.79 21.23 41.57
N TYR A 51 -35.30 21.87 42.63
CA TYR A 51 -33.88 22.03 42.89
C TYR A 51 -33.18 20.65 43.08
N ARG A 52 -33.77 19.73 43.87
CA ARG A 52 -33.22 18.38 44.04
C ARG A 52 -33.18 17.60 42.71
N ARG A 53 -34.21 17.73 41.85
CA ARG A 53 -34.20 17.12 40.52
C ARG A 53 -33.13 17.74 39.61
N ALA A 54 -32.92 19.05 39.64
CA ALA A 54 -31.87 19.71 38.90
C ALA A 54 -30.47 19.19 39.30
N MET A 55 -30.22 19.05 40.61
CA MET A 55 -28.95 18.47 41.10
C MET A 55 -28.75 17.01 40.68
N SER A 56 -29.82 16.21 40.67
CA SER A 56 -29.75 14.82 40.15
C SER A 56 -29.39 14.77 38.67
N ILE A 57 -29.92 15.69 37.82
CA ILE A 57 -29.58 15.80 36.42
C ILE A 57 -28.12 16.23 36.27
N GLN A 58 -27.65 17.20 37.08
CA GLN A 58 -26.27 17.65 37.07
C GLN A 58 -25.30 16.49 37.40
N HIS A 59 -25.54 15.72 38.47
CA HIS A 59 -24.74 14.54 38.76
C HIS A 59 -24.78 13.45 37.65
N ARG A 60 -25.92 13.33 36.95
CA ARG A 60 -26.02 12.42 35.83
C ARG A 60 -25.18 12.88 34.65
N MET A 61 -25.11 14.19 34.37
CA MET A 61 -24.24 14.76 33.35
C MET A 61 -22.74 14.59 33.68
N GLU A 62 -22.39 14.73 34.96
CA GLU A 62 -21.01 14.53 35.46
C GLU A 62 -20.54 13.09 35.35
N ARG A 63 -21.48 12.10 35.40
CA ARG A 63 -21.19 10.65 35.29
C ARG A 63 -21.16 10.17 33.84
N ILE A 64 -21.57 10.98 32.87
CA ILE A 64 -21.43 10.62 31.45
C ILE A 64 -19.94 10.71 31.13
N GLU A 65 -19.32 9.58 30.84
CA GLU A 65 -17.98 9.54 30.26
C GLU A 65 -17.98 10.37 28.99
N LYS A 66 -17.11 11.36 28.91
CA LYS A 66 -17.00 12.20 27.73
C LYS A 66 -16.02 11.51 26.80
N THR A 67 -16.53 10.99 25.70
CA THR A 67 -15.69 10.56 24.60
C THR A 67 -15.03 11.79 23.99
N ASP A 68 -13.71 11.76 23.82
CA ASP A 68 -13.03 12.82 23.11
C ASP A 68 -13.52 12.87 21.67
N ARG A 69 -13.67 14.08 21.14
CA ARG A 69 -14.03 14.24 19.74
C ARG A 69 -12.97 13.55 18.90
N PRO A 70 -13.36 12.57 18.04
CA PRO A 70 -12.42 11.96 17.13
C PRO A 70 -11.79 13.05 16.27
N THR A 71 -10.49 13.24 16.42
CA THR A 71 -9.71 14.11 15.54
C THR A 71 -9.31 13.29 14.34
N GLN A 72 -9.63 13.80 13.14
CA GLN A 72 -8.97 13.26 11.96
C GLN A 72 -7.47 13.47 12.10
N ASP A 73 -6.70 12.42 11.86
CA ASP A 73 -5.25 12.55 11.77
C ASP A 73 -4.92 13.67 10.77
N LYS A 74 -3.86 14.41 11.06
CA LYS A 74 -3.42 15.45 10.13
C LYS A 74 -3.02 14.77 8.82
N THR A 75 -3.79 14.98 7.76
CA THR A 75 -3.47 14.49 6.43
C THR A 75 -2.67 15.53 5.67
N MET A 76 -1.75 15.08 4.83
CA MET A 76 -1.07 15.96 3.90
C MET A 76 -2.10 16.62 2.97
N ARG A 77 -1.93 17.94 2.70
CA ARG A 77 -2.92 18.73 1.94
C ARG A 77 -2.42 19.18 0.57
N ALA A 78 -1.28 18.69 0.17
CA ALA A 78 -0.67 19.08 -1.11
C ALA A 78 -1.27 18.28 -2.27
N LYS A 79 -1.34 18.90 -3.44
CA LYS A 79 -1.80 18.30 -4.71
C LYS A 79 -0.72 18.49 -5.77
N PHE A 80 -0.61 17.56 -6.72
CA PHE A 80 0.30 17.74 -7.86
C PHE A 80 -0.10 18.96 -8.68
N ALA A 81 0.85 19.89 -8.89
CA ALA A 81 0.65 20.98 -9.81
C ALA A 81 0.65 20.42 -11.23
N GLN A 82 -0.51 20.51 -11.89
CA GLN A 82 -0.69 19.97 -13.23
C GLN A 82 -0.36 21.00 -14.29
N ARG A 83 0.13 20.50 -15.42
CA ARG A 83 0.29 21.28 -16.64
C ARG A 83 -0.55 20.65 -17.73
N ASP A 84 -1.33 21.47 -18.42
CA ASP A 84 -2.05 21.02 -19.61
C ASP A 84 -1.09 20.41 -20.61
N PHE A 85 -1.44 19.22 -21.07
CA PHE A 85 -0.70 18.54 -22.12
C PHE A 85 -1.34 18.88 -23.47
N PHE A 86 -0.58 19.50 -24.35
CA PHE A 86 -0.99 19.77 -25.72
C PHE A 86 -0.21 18.84 -26.66
N GLY A 87 -0.85 17.77 -27.09
CA GLY A 87 -0.27 16.78 -28.01
C GLY A 87 -0.77 15.38 -27.77
N ASP A 88 -0.75 14.52 -28.80
CA ASP A 88 -1.24 13.14 -28.72
C ASP A 88 -0.19 12.18 -28.13
N GLU A 89 1.11 12.51 -28.24
CA GLU A 89 2.22 11.63 -27.87
C GLU A 89 3.08 12.25 -26.75
N VAL A 90 3.07 11.64 -25.57
CA VAL A 90 3.93 12.01 -24.43
C VAL A 90 5.32 11.46 -24.59
N LEU A 91 5.42 10.20 -25.04
CA LEU A 91 6.66 9.44 -25.11
C LEU A 91 6.61 8.42 -26.25
N SER A 92 7.69 8.36 -27.02
CA SER A 92 7.94 7.34 -28.04
C SER A 92 9.28 6.69 -27.81
N VAL A 93 9.29 5.37 -27.79
CA VAL A 93 10.49 4.53 -27.60
C VAL A 93 10.62 3.61 -28.79
N LYS A 94 11.80 3.55 -29.42
CA LYS A 94 12.07 2.72 -30.59
C LYS A 94 13.39 1.99 -30.45
N GLY A 95 13.33 0.65 -30.51
CA GLY A 95 14.51 -0.22 -30.50
C GLY A 95 15.32 -0.10 -29.22
N LEU A 96 14.66 0.16 -28.05
CA LEU A 96 15.38 0.32 -26.79
C LEU A 96 15.93 -1.01 -26.30
N GLY A 97 17.21 -1.00 -25.91
CA GLY A 97 17.86 -2.19 -25.40
C GLY A 97 18.94 -1.88 -24.37
N LYS A 98 19.19 -2.83 -23.47
CA LYS A 98 20.25 -2.77 -22.46
C LYS A 98 20.80 -4.15 -22.16
N ALA A 99 22.12 -4.21 -22.07
CA ALA A 99 22.83 -5.38 -21.58
C ALA A 99 23.94 -4.96 -20.61
N TYR A 100 24.22 -5.79 -19.62
CA TYR A 100 25.35 -5.68 -18.71
C TYR A 100 26.15 -6.99 -18.75
N ASP A 101 27.46 -6.88 -18.92
CA ASP A 101 28.40 -8.01 -18.84
C ASP A 101 27.95 -9.26 -19.64
N GLY A 102 27.37 -9.04 -20.84
CA GLY A 102 26.88 -10.11 -21.70
C GLY A 102 25.49 -10.63 -21.38
N ARG A 103 24.84 -10.17 -20.31
CA ARG A 103 23.45 -10.47 -19.98
C ARG A 103 22.54 -9.37 -20.52
N THR A 104 21.71 -9.70 -21.49
CA THR A 104 20.66 -8.79 -21.99
C THR A 104 19.55 -8.67 -20.97
N LEU A 105 19.27 -7.44 -20.52
CA LEU A 105 18.11 -7.14 -19.66
C LEU A 105 16.84 -7.02 -20.50
N PHE A 106 16.91 -6.28 -21.59
CA PHE A 106 15.83 -6.15 -22.56
C PHE A 106 16.40 -5.71 -23.92
N SER A 107 15.68 -6.00 -24.97
CA SER A 107 16.09 -5.66 -26.34
C SER A 107 14.88 -5.34 -27.21
N ASP A 108 15.09 -4.49 -28.19
CA ASP A 108 14.14 -4.13 -29.25
C ASP A 108 12.76 -3.71 -28.71
N VAL A 109 12.77 -2.85 -27.69
CA VAL A 109 11.53 -2.38 -27.06
C VAL A 109 10.97 -1.21 -27.88
N GLU A 110 9.71 -1.36 -28.32
CA GLU A 110 8.94 -0.33 -29.00
C GLU A 110 7.68 0.01 -28.19
N LEU A 111 7.55 1.28 -27.76
CA LEU A 111 6.44 1.74 -26.94
C LEU A 111 6.02 3.15 -27.34
N GLN A 112 4.72 3.41 -27.24
CA GLN A 112 4.15 4.76 -27.39
C GLN A 112 3.22 5.04 -26.22
N VAL A 113 3.31 6.25 -25.67
CA VAL A 113 2.50 6.69 -24.55
C VAL A 113 1.76 7.96 -24.92
N ALA A 114 0.46 7.91 -24.77
CA ALA A 114 -0.43 9.05 -24.94
C ALA A 114 -0.62 9.84 -23.64
N GLY A 115 -1.17 11.05 -23.75
CA GLY A 115 -1.49 11.87 -22.59
C GLY A 115 -2.56 11.22 -21.69
N GLY A 116 -2.37 11.30 -20.36
CA GLY A 116 -3.31 10.79 -19.37
C GLY A 116 -3.31 9.27 -19.17
N GLU A 117 -2.44 8.52 -19.84
CA GLU A 117 -2.31 7.07 -19.60
C GLU A 117 -1.66 6.79 -18.24
N ARG A 118 -2.14 5.73 -17.59
CA ARG A 118 -1.62 5.24 -16.30
C ARG A 118 -1.06 3.84 -16.48
N ILE A 119 0.26 3.74 -16.53
CA ILE A 119 0.99 2.55 -16.95
C ILE A 119 1.74 1.95 -15.77
N ALA A 120 1.47 0.69 -15.44
CA ALA A 120 2.26 -0.06 -14.50
C ALA A 120 3.30 -0.94 -15.21
N LEU A 121 4.57 -0.83 -14.82
CA LEU A 121 5.63 -1.70 -15.28
C LEU A 121 5.82 -2.87 -14.30
N LEU A 122 5.44 -4.05 -14.72
CA LEU A 122 5.50 -5.29 -13.93
C LEU A 122 6.65 -6.19 -14.42
N GLY A 123 7.07 -7.10 -13.58
CA GLY A 123 8.11 -8.11 -13.84
C GLY A 123 8.79 -8.55 -12.57
N ASP A 124 9.53 -9.65 -12.62
CA ASP A 124 10.26 -10.21 -11.48
C ASP A 124 11.35 -9.27 -10.95
N ASN A 125 11.85 -9.56 -9.75
CA ASN A 125 12.97 -8.81 -9.19
C ASN A 125 14.24 -9.05 -10.01
N GLY A 126 14.98 -7.97 -10.28
CA GLY A 126 16.23 -8.03 -11.07
C GLY A 126 16.03 -8.17 -12.59
N THR A 127 14.81 -8.05 -13.13
CA THR A 127 14.56 -8.04 -14.58
C THR A 127 15.01 -6.75 -15.27
N GLY A 128 15.29 -5.68 -14.51
CA GLY A 128 15.76 -4.42 -15.06
C GLY A 128 14.71 -3.30 -15.11
N LYS A 129 13.62 -3.39 -14.34
CA LYS A 129 12.55 -2.36 -14.30
C LYS A 129 13.08 -0.96 -13.98
N SER A 130 13.82 -0.81 -12.88
CA SER A 130 14.42 0.49 -12.48
C SER A 130 15.46 0.96 -13.48
N THR A 131 16.24 0.04 -14.08
CA THR A 131 17.18 0.36 -15.17
C THR A 131 16.43 0.89 -16.39
N PHE A 132 15.31 0.27 -16.75
CA PHE A 132 14.46 0.73 -17.84
C PHE A 132 13.96 2.16 -17.60
N LEU A 133 13.44 2.45 -16.39
CA LEU A 133 13.00 3.80 -16.03
C LEU A 133 14.16 4.83 -16.10
N LYS A 134 15.34 4.49 -15.59
CA LYS A 134 16.53 5.36 -15.66
C LYS A 134 16.95 5.65 -17.09
N ILE A 135 16.93 4.64 -17.96
CA ILE A 135 17.26 4.84 -19.39
C ILE A 135 16.18 5.69 -20.04
N LEU A 136 14.90 5.44 -19.74
CA LEU A 136 13.77 6.22 -20.25
C LEU A 136 13.93 7.71 -19.95
N LEU A 137 14.41 8.05 -18.75
CA LEU A 137 14.60 9.42 -18.27
C LEU A 137 15.97 10.02 -18.67
N GLY A 138 16.83 9.24 -19.33
CA GLY A 138 18.15 9.69 -19.76
C GLY A 138 19.21 9.72 -18.66
N GLU A 139 18.92 9.12 -17.49
CA GLU A 139 19.88 8.98 -16.39
C GLU A 139 20.92 7.90 -16.66
N GLU A 140 20.60 6.96 -17.55
CA GLU A 140 21.47 5.86 -17.94
C GLU A 140 21.46 5.65 -19.46
N ALA A 141 22.60 5.23 -20.04
CA ALA A 141 22.73 4.98 -21.46
C ALA A 141 22.11 3.64 -21.86
N GLY A 142 21.32 3.65 -22.93
CA GLY A 142 20.75 2.46 -23.57
C GLY A 142 20.89 2.54 -25.09
N ALA A 143 20.72 1.42 -25.79
CA ALA A 143 20.59 1.42 -27.24
C ALA A 143 19.16 1.89 -27.62
N GLY A 144 18.99 2.39 -28.86
CA GLY A 144 17.69 2.82 -29.35
C GLY A 144 17.46 4.34 -29.26
N ARG A 145 16.20 4.74 -29.44
CA ARG A 145 15.81 6.17 -29.43
C ARG A 145 14.62 6.39 -28.51
N ILE A 146 14.72 7.41 -27.68
CA ILE A 146 13.66 7.90 -26.80
C ILE A 146 13.33 9.32 -27.23
N LYS A 147 12.05 9.61 -27.41
CA LYS A 147 11.56 10.94 -27.78
C LYS A 147 10.41 11.33 -26.87
N PHE A 148 10.58 12.41 -26.13
CA PHE A 148 9.49 13.05 -25.40
C PHE A 148 8.76 14.06 -26.28
N GLY A 149 7.48 14.24 -26.06
CA GLY A 149 6.71 15.32 -26.64
C GLY A 149 7.31 16.69 -26.27
N PRO A 150 7.20 17.72 -27.12
CA PRO A 150 7.89 19.00 -26.94
C PRO A 150 7.44 19.78 -25.69
N THR A 151 6.25 19.49 -25.16
CA THR A 151 5.68 20.15 -23.98
C THR A 151 5.79 19.30 -22.72
N VAL A 152 6.38 18.08 -22.81
CA VAL A 152 6.49 17.16 -21.69
C VAL A 152 7.49 17.68 -20.66
N LYS A 153 6.99 17.78 -19.43
CA LYS A 153 7.79 17.96 -18.22
C LYS A 153 7.56 16.76 -17.32
N TRP A 154 8.60 16.02 -17.06
CA TRP A 154 8.53 14.85 -16.20
C TRP A 154 9.11 15.09 -14.82
N ALA A 155 8.61 14.35 -13.83
CA ALA A 155 9.20 14.23 -12.52
C ALA A 155 9.41 12.75 -12.19
N TYR A 156 10.44 12.45 -11.42
CA TYR A 156 10.82 11.07 -11.06
C TYR A 156 11.01 10.92 -9.56
N LEU A 157 10.35 9.94 -9.01
CA LEU A 157 10.55 9.44 -7.66
C LEU A 157 11.29 8.10 -7.74
N PRO A 158 12.60 8.05 -7.47
CA PRO A 158 13.37 6.81 -7.48
C PRO A 158 13.09 5.97 -6.23
N GLN A 159 13.31 4.66 -6.32
CA GLN A 159 13.19 3.73 -5.20
C GLN A 159 14.13 4.11 -4.03
N ILE A 160 15.37 4.49 -4.34
CA ILE A 160 16.34 4.97 -3.35
C ILE A 160 16.55 6.46 -3.57
N ILE A 161 16.22 7.22 -2.56
CA ILE A 161 16.32 8.68 -2.61
C ILE A 161 17.71 9.10 -2.12
N HIS A 162 18.42 9.81 -2.96
CA HIS A 162 19.69 10.41 -2.61
C HIS A 162 19.58 11.94 -2.66
N PHE A 163 19.98 12.58 -1.59
CA PHE A 163 20.14 14.03 -1.54
C PHE A 163 21.61 14.38 -1.63
N SER A 164 21.92 15.33 -2.50
CA SER A 164 23.32 15.75 -2.74
C SER A 164 23.97 16.40 -1.51
N HIS A 165 23.15 16.94 -0.61
CA HIS A 165 23.56 17.67 0.56
C HIS A 165 22.82 17.22 1.81
N PRO A 166 23.09 16.00 2.34
CA PRO A 166 22.40 15.46 3.50
C PRO A 166 22.63 16.26 4.80
N GLU A 167 23.68 17.10 4.83
CA GLU A 167 23.99 17.98 5.94
C GLU A 167 23.11 19.23 6.03
N ARG A 168 22.40 19.60 4.95
CA ARG A 168 21.49 20.75 4.92
C ARG A 168 20.22 20.47 5.70
N THR A 169 19.64 21.55 6.23
CA THR A 169 18.28 21.47 6.80
C THR A 169 17.23 21.29 5.70
N LEU A 170 16.03 20.83 6.08
CA LEU A 170 14.91 20.74 5.15
C LEU A 170 14.61 22.10 4.54
N LEU A 171 14.62 23.14 5.39
CA LEU A 171 14.38 24.52 4.94
C LEU A 171 15.44 24.96 3.93
N ASP A 172 16.72 24.76 4.24
CA ASP A 172 17.80 25.13 3.31
C ASP A 172 17.71 24.37 2.00
N THR A 173 17.41 23.07 2.06
CA THR A 173 17.23 22.25 0.85
C THR A 173 16.13 22.82 -0.06
N MET A 174 15.00 23.21 0.52
CA MET A 174 13.91 23.84 -0.25
C MET A 174 14.33 25.19 -0.83
N LEU A 175 15.05 26.02 -0.07
CA LEU A 175 15.51 27.33 -0.52
C LEU A 175 16.51 27.22 -1.68
N TYR A 176 17.49 26.33 -1.58
CA TYR A 176 18.57 26.21 -2.57
C TYR A 176 18.15 25.42 -3.81
N GLU A 177 17.39 24.33 -3.64
CA GLU A 177 17.03 23.47 -4.78
C GLU A 177 15.78 23.95 -5.52
N LYS A 178 14.84 24.62 -4.82
CA LYS A 178 13.58 25.11 -5.42
C LYS A 178 13.51 26.62 -5.60
N ASN A 179 14.55 27.35 -5.20
CA ASN A 179 14.65 28.81 -5.32
C ASN A 179 13.37 29.53 -4.88
N CYS A 180 12.85 29.18 -3.73
CA CYS A 180 11.62 29.73 -3.16
C CYS A 180 11.91 30.61 -1.94
N THR A 181 10.91 31.39 -1.48
CA THR A 181 11.03 32.18 -0.26
C THR A 181 10.93 31.31 0.99
N VAL A 182 11.46 31.79 2.13
CA VAL A 182 11.37 31.10 3.43
C VAL A 182 9.92 30.75 3.78
N GLN A 183 9.01 31.70 3.55
CA GLN A 183 7.59 31.49 3.83
C GLN A 183 7.02 30.37 2.95
N THR A 184 7.27 30.42 1.64
CA THR A 184 6.83 29.37 0.70
C THR A 184 7.41 28.01 1.05
N ALA A 185 8.69 27.95 1.44
CA ALA A 185 9.33 26.71 1.86
C ALA A 185 8.66 26.12 3.12
N ARG A 186 8.36 26.95 4.12
CA ARG A 186 7.67 26.53 5.35
C ARG A 186 6.23 26.07 5.08
N ASP A 187 5.49 26.80 4.26
CA ASP A 187 4.10 26.45 3.89
C ASP A 187 4.06 25.08 3.18
N ARG A 188 5.01 24.85 2.26
CA ARG A 188 5.14 23.56 1.56
C ARG A 188 5.53 22.44 2.50
N LEU A 189 6.59 22.62 3.29
CA LEU A 189 7.02 21.61 4.27
C LEU A 189 5.89 21.28 5.24
N GLY A 190 5.15 22.29 5.72
CA GLY A 190 3.99 22.11 6.58
C GLY A 190 2.87 21.30 5.93
N ALA A 191 2.64 21.47 4.60
CA ALA A 191 1.68 20.67 3.85
C ALA A 191 2.05 19.17 3.80
N TYR A 192 3.33 18.85 4.01
CA TYR A 192 3.89 17.48 4.08
C TYR A 192 4.22 17.04 5.52
N LEU A 193 3.57 17.66 6.51
CA LEU A 193 3.69 17.33 7.93
C LEU A 193 5.09 17.56 8.54
N PHE A 194 5.89 18.44 7.95
CA PHE A 194 7.11 18.96 8.59
C PHE A 194 6.78 20.28 9.25
N GLU A 195 6.44 20.25 10.55
CA GLU A 195 5.95 21.40 11.29
C GLU A 195 6.96 21.88 12.35
N GLY A 196 6.87 23.15 12.72
CA GLY A 196 7.64 23.73 13.84
C GLY A 196 9.15 23.57 13.66
N GLU A 197 9.80 22.83 14.55
CA GLU A 197 11.24 22.59 14.57
C GLU A 197 11.70 21.55 13.54
N ASP A 198 10.78 20.75 12.96
CA ASP A 198 11.15 19.74 11.96
C ASP A 198 11.84 20.34 10.75
N VAL A 199 11.49 21.55 10.37
CA VAL A 199 12.08 22.24 9.21
C VAL A 199 13.58 22.48 9.36
N PHE A 200 14.12 22.42 10.58
CA PHE A 200 15.53 22.59 10.91
C PHE A 200 16.28 21.26 11.06
N LYS A 201 15.59 20.12 10.98
CA LYS A 201 16.25 18.82 10.90
C LYS A 201 17.13 18.75 9.66
N THR A 202 18.25 18.04 9.74
CA THR A 202 19.09 17.78 8.56
C THR A 202 18.45 16.66 7.73
N VAL A 203 18.58 16.75 6.41
CA VAL A 203 18.05 15.74 5.49
C VAL A 203 18.60 14.34 5.80
N GLY A 204 19.87 14.25 6.18
CA GLY A 204 20.51 12.98 6.54
C GLY A 204 20.00 12.36 7.84
N SER A 205 19.30 13.12 8.71
CA SER A 205 18.71 12.60 9.94
C SER A 205 17.29 12.03 9.75
N LEU A 206 16.71 12.21 8.57
CA LEU A 206 15.37 11.76 8.26
C LEU A 206 15.31 10.23 8.08
N SER A 207 14.22 9.63 8.56
CA SER A 207 13.85 8.27 8.22
C SER A 207 13.57 8.13 6.70
N GLY A 208 13.60 6.90 6.16
CA GLY A 208 13.30 6.66 4.75
C GLY A 208 11.94 7.21 4.31
N GLY A 209 10.91 7.09 5.16
CA GLY A 209 9.59 7.66 4.91
C GLY A 209 9.57 9.19 4.89
N GLU A 210 10.28 9.83 5.82
CA GLU A 210 10.43 11.29 5.84
C GLU A 210 11.21 11.80 4.62
N GLN A 211 12.27 11.09 4.19
CA GLN A 211 12.99 11.41 2.95
C GLN A 211 12.08 11.31 1.73
N SER A 212 11.23 10.29 1.65
CA SER A 212 10.24 10.14 0.58
C SER A 212 9.23 11.28 0.58
N ARG A 213 8.72 11.67 1.76
CA ARG A 213 7.84 12.84 1.91
C ARG A 213 8.50 14.15 1.47
N LEU A 214 9.76 14.37 1.87
CA LEU A 214 10.50 15.55 1.44
C LEU A 214 10.69 15.56 -0.08
N ARG A 215 11.04 14.42 -0.68
CA ARG A 215 11.20 14.32 -2.14
C ARG A 215 9.90 14.58 -2.87
N LEU A 216 8.79 14.04 -2.39
CA LEU A 216 7.46 14.32 -2.93
C LEU A 216 7.11 15.82 -2.81
N CYS A 217 7.38 16.44 -1.66
CA CYS A 217 7.23 17.89 -1.47
C CYS A 217 7.98 18.69 -2.54
N MET A 218 9.19 18.28 -2.88
CA MET A 218 9.98 18.94 -3.91
C MET A 218 9.44 18.72 -5.32
N LEU A 219 8.90 17.53 -5.62
CA LEU A 219 8.36 17.19 -6.95
C LEU A 219 7.02 17.88 -7.24
N MET A 220 6.18 18.03 -6.22
CA MET A 220 4.85 18.61 -6.36
C MET A 220 4.82 20.07 -6.77
N ASP A 221 5.93 20.77 -6.58
CA ASP A 221 6.06 22.19 -6.92
C ASP A 221 6.21 22.44 -8.43
N GLU A 222 6.52 21.42 -9.17
CA GLU A 222 6.73 21.53 -10.61
C GLU A 222 5.41 21.24 -11.34
N LYS A 223 5.05 22.09 -12.27
CA LYS A 223 3.94 21.81 -13.19
C LYS A 223 4.38 20.71 -14.14
N ILE A 224 4.08 19.47 -13.79
CA ILE A 224 4.43 18.26 -14.52
C ILE A 224 3.24 17.71 -15.28
N ASN A 225 3.49 17.01 -16.36
CA ASN A 225 2.49 16.27 -17.13
C ASN A 225 2.87 14.80 -17.36
N LEU A 226 4.06 14.39 -16.90
CA LEU A 226 4.47 12.99 -16.78
C LEU A 226 5.09 12.74 -15.41
N LEU A 227 4.52 11.84 -14.65
CA LEU A 227 5.04 11.41 -13.35
C LEU A 227 5.54 9.97 -13.46
N VAL A 228 6.80 9.75 -13.05
CA VAL A 228 7.41 8.42 -13.02
C VAL A 228 7.73 8.04 -11.59
N LEU A 229 7.23 6.89 -11.14
CA LEU A 229 7.39 6.42 -9.76
C LEU A 229 8.03 5.02 -9.76
N ASP A 230 9.09 4.84 -8.98
CA ASP A 230 9.76 3.55 -8.80
C ASP A 230 9.56 3.07 -7.37
N GLU A 231 8.68 2.07 -7.17
CA GLU A 231 8.28 1.52 -5.87
C GLU A 231 7.86 2.59 -4.84
N PRO A 232 6.91 3.48 -5.20
CA PRO A 232 6.61 4.67 -4.40
C PRO A 232 6.02 4.36 -3.02
N THR A 233 5.44 3.18 -2.83
CA THR A 233 4.83 2.75 -1.56
C THR A 233 5.83 2.14 -0.59
N ASN A 234 7.04 1.80 -1.05
CA ASN A 234 8.09 1.29 -0.19
C ASN A 234 8.58 2.38 0.76
N HIS A 235 8.77 2.02 2.03
CA HIS A 235 9.24 2.92 3.10
C HIS A 235 8.28 4.06 3.48
N LEU A 236 7.10 4.18 2.88
CA LEU A 236 6.08 5.10 3.34
C LEU A 236 5.33 4.52 4.54
N ASP A 237 5.07 5.36 5.54
CA ASP A 237 4.08 5.08 6.58
C ASP A 237 2.66 5.09 5.96
N ILE A 238 1.70 4.58 6.71
CA ILE A 238 0.33 4.39 6.24
C ILE A 238 -0.29 5.74 5.82
N ASP A 239 -0.09 6.78 6.61
CA ASP A 239 -0.68 8.10 6.35
C ASP A 239 -0.07 8.76 5.12
N SER A 240 1.25 8.61 4.90
CA SER A 240 1.94 9.09 3.69
C SER A 240 1.50 8.32 2.45
N ARG A 241 1.18 7.05 2.60
CA ARG A 241 0.70 6.21 1.51
C ARG A 241 -0.74 6.58 1.12
N GLU A 242 -1.66 6.74 2.09
CA GLU A 242 -3.02 7.21 1.86
C GLU A 242 -3.01 8.55 1.12
N TRP A 243 -2.19 9.47 1.59
CA TRP A 243 -2.03 10.76 0.94
C TRP A 243 -1.50 10.66 -0.50
N LEU A 244 -0.48 9.82 -0.75
CA LEU A 244 0.05 9.61 -2.10
C LEU A 244 -1.04 9.07 -3.04
N GLU A 245 -1.84 8.12 -2.56
CA GLU A 245 -2.94 7.55 -3.31
C GLU A 245 -3.98 8.63 -3.65
N ASP A 246 -4.40 9.46 -2.68
CA ASP A 246 -5.33 10.56 -2.91
C ASP A 246 -4.78 11.58 -3.90
N ALA A 247 -3.49 11.94 -3.77
CA ALA A 247 -2.84 12.87 -4.68
C ALA A 247 -2.74 12.33 -6.12
N LEU A 248 -2.57 11.00 -6.28
CA LEU A 248 -2.55 10.35 -7.59
C LEU A 248 -3.95 10.18 -8.19
N GLU A 249 -5.00 10.07 -7.38
CA GLU A 249 -6.39 10.08 -7.88
C GLU A 249 -6.73 11.41 -8.54
N ASP A 250 -6.34 12.51 -7.92
CA ASP A 250 -6.55 13.86 -8.43
C ASP A 250 -5.62 14.25 -9.61
N TYR A 251 -4.56 13.45 -9.86
CA TYR A 251 -3.60 13.74 -10.93
C TYR A 251 -4.11 13.27 -12.28
N GLU A 252 -4.35 14.18 -13.20
CA GLU A 252 -4.85 13.92 -14.56
C GLU A 252 -3.74 13.71 -15.60
N GLY A 253 -2.46 13.94 -15.23
CA GLY A 253 -1.32 13.73 -16.10
C GLY A 253 -1.02 12.25 -16.36
N THR A 254 -0.02 12.02 -17.20
CA THR A 254 0.45 10.67 -17.50
C THR A 254 1.26 10.10 -16.33
N LEU A 255 1.00 8.85 -15.97
CA LEU A 255 1.64 8.15 -14.87
C LEU A 255 2.32 6.87 -15.38
N ILE A 256 3.63 6.72 -15.11
CA ILE A 256 4.36 5.46 -15.31
C ILE A 256 4.91 5.04 -13.95
N PHE A 257 4.63 3.83 -13.51
CA PHE A 257 5.09 3.39 -12.20
C PHE A 257 5.48 1.92 -12.15
N VAL A 258 6.42 1.61 -11.28
CA VAL A 258 6.76 0.26 -10.85
C VAL A 258 6.17 0.07 -9.46
N SER A 259 5.46 -1.01 -9.21
CA SER A 259 5.04 -1.40 -7.87
C SER A 259 4.82 -2.90 -7.77
N HIS A 260 5.21 -3.47 -6.63
CA HIS A 260 4.87 -4.84 -6.25
C HIS A 260 3.54 -4.92 -5.47
N ASP A 261 2.97 -3.80 -5.10
CA ASP A 261 1.70 -3.72 -4.43
C ASP A 261 0.53 -3.91 -5.39
N ARG A 262 -0.11 -5.06 -5.31
CA ARG A 262 -1.24 -5.41 -6.17
C ARG A 262 -2.43 -4.47 -6.02
N TYR A 263 -2.66 -3.96 -4.81
CA TYR A 263 -3.74 -3.00 -4.57
C TYR A 263 -3.46 -1.69 -5.31
N PHE A 264 -2.24 -1.16 -5.17
CA PHE A 264 -1.81 0.07 -5.84
C PHE A 264 -1.86 -0.08 -7.37
N VAL A 265 -1.38 -1.21 -7.90
CA VAL A 265 -1.44 -1.49 -9.35
C VAL A 265 -2.90 -1.56 -9.82
N ASN A 266 -3.77 -2.28 -9.11
CA ASN A 266 -5.18 -2.43 -9.49
C ASN A 266 -5.94 -1.10 -9.44
N LYS A 267 -5.60 -0.24 -8.47
CA LYS A 267 -6.23 1.06 -8.27
C LYS A 267 -5.88 2.05 -9.39
N PHE A 268 -4.63 2.08 -9.83
CA PHE A 268 -4.12 3.14 -10.71
C PHE A 268 -3.84 2.71 -12.14
N ALA A 269 -3.50 1.45 -12.42
CA ALA A 269 -3.10 1.04 -13.75
C ALA A 269 -4.29 0.87 -14.71
N THR A 270 -4.25 1.57 -15.82
CA THR A 270 -5.15 1.38 -16.96
C THR A 270 -4.48 0.57 -18.08
N ARG A 271 -3.15 0.47 -18.04
CA ARG A 271 -2.30 -0.22 -19.04
C ARG A 271 -1.13 -0.88 -18.33
N ILE A 272 -0.73 -2.07 -18.76
CA ILE A 272 0.33 -2.84 -18.13
C ILE A 272 1.46 -3.08 -19.14
N TRP A 273 2.68 -2.75 -18.74
CA TRP A 273 3.90 -3.21 -19.37
C TRP A 273 4.50 -4.34 -18.56
N GLU A 274 4.66 -5.49 -19.15
CA GLU A 274 5.27 -6.64 -18.50
C GLU A 274 6.67 -6.89 -19.04
N LEU A 275 7.68 -6.73 -18.19
CA LEU A 275 9.07 -7.05 -18.52
C LEU A 275 9.36 -8.50 -18.15
N GLU A 276 9.36 -9.37 -19.13
CA GLU A 276 9.59 -10.80 -18.99
C GLU A 276 10.53 -11.31 -20.10
N ASN A 277 11.51 -12.15 -19.74
CA ASN A 277 12.45 -12.77 -20.69
C ASN A 277 13.18 -11.78 -21.61
N GLY A 278 13.47 -10.58 -21.13
CA GLY A 278 14.18 -9.55 -21.89
C GLY A 278 13.32 -8.81 -22.93
N GLN A 279 12.01 -8.97 -22.88
CA GLN A 279 11.05 -8.28 -23.73
C GLN A 279 10.01 -7.55 -22.89
N ILE A 280 9.48 -6.45 -23.40
CA ILE A 280 8.34 -5.77 -22.80
C ILE A 280 7.10 -6.11 -23.61
N ARG A 281 6.13 -6.76 -22.98
CA ARG A 281 4.79 -6.97 -23.55
C ARG A 281 3.87 -5.87 -23.06
N ASP A 282 3.11 -5.33 -23.98
CA ASP A 282 2.19 -4.21 -23.74
C ASP A 282 0.74 -4.71 -23.74
N TYR A 283 0.07 -4.55 -22.59
CA TYR A 283 -1.32 -4.92 -22.39
C TYR A 283 -2.17 -3.66 -22.21
N LEU A 284 -2.97 -3.33 -23.19
CA LEU A 284 -3.90 -2.19 -23.18
C LEU A 284 -5.12 -2.49 -22.29
N CYS A 285 -4.87 -2.83 -21.02
CA CYS A 285 -5.91 -3.16 -20.05
C CYS A 285 -5.43 -2.99 -18.62
N GLY A 286 -6.38 -2.85 -17.69
CA GLY A 286 -6.10 -2.82 -16.25
C GLY A 286 -5.67 -4.18 -15.68
N TYR A 287 -5.24 -4.17 -14.42
CA TYR A 287 -4.59 -5.30 -13.75
C TYR A 287 -5.44 -6.57 -13.68
N GLU A 288 -6.73 -6.48 -13.39
CA GLU A 288 -7.62 -7.67 -13.31
C GLU A 288 -7.71 -8.42 -14.63
N LYS A 289 -7.87 -7.66 -15.72
CA LYS A 289 -7.93 -8.26 -17.06
C LYS A 289 -6.58 -8.85 -17.48
N TYR A 290 -5.49 -8.15 -17.19
CA TYR A 290 -4.13 -8.67 -17.37
C TYR A 290 -3.94 -10.00 -16.65
N ARG A 291 -4.33 -10.08 -15.37
CA ARG A 291 -4.25 -11.31 -14.57
C ARG A 291 -5.04 -12.46 -15.21
N SER A 292 -6.26 -12.19 -15.68
CA SER A 292 -7.09 -13.18 -16.36
C SER A 292 -6.44 -13.69 -17.66
N ILE A 293 -5.72 -12.83 -18.39
CA ILE A 293 -4.97 -13.21 -19.58
C ILE A 293 -3.81 -14.14 -19.19
N LYS A 294 -3.03 -13.78 -18.17
CA LYS A 294 -1.89 -14.60 -17.71
C LYS A 294 -2.35 -15.96 -17.16
N GLU A 295 -3.46 -16.03 -16.44
CA GLU A 295 -4.04 -17.29 -15.96
C GLU A 295 -4.44 -18.20 -17.15
N LYS A 296 -5.02 -17.64 -18.21
CA LYS A 296 -5.36 -18.39 -19.43
C LYS A 296 -4.11 -18.84 -20.21
N GLU A 297 -3.09 -17.98 -20.33
CA GLU A 297 -1.81 -18.34 -20.95
C GLU A 297 -1.11 -19.46 -20.17
N ALA A 298 -1.13 -19.41 -18.84
CA ALA A 298 -0.57 -20.46 -17.99
C ALA A 298 -1.31 -21.81 -18.13
N ILE A 299 -2.64 -21.78 -18.32
CA ILE A 299 -3.44 -22.99 -18.56
C ILE A 299 -3.25 -23.52 -20.00
N ALA A 300 -3.09 -22.61 -20.97
CA ALA A 300 -2.91 -22.95 -22.38
C ALA A 300 -1.46 -23.34 -22.73
N ALA A 301 -0.50 -22.99 -21.89
CA ALA A 301 0.89 -23.43 -22.09
C ALA A 301 0.93 -24.95 -21.98
N PRO A 302 1.33 -25.69 -23.04
CA PRO A 302 1.56 -27.12 -22.93
C PRO A 302 2.60 -27.31 -21.84
N ALA A 303 2.33 -28.25 -20.91
CA ALA A 303 3.29 -28.61 -19.86
C ALA A 303 4.65 -28.76 -20.54
N PRO A 304 5.74 -28.14 -20.04
CA PRO A 304 7.02 -28.18 -20.69
C PRO A 304 7.35 -29.63 -20.97
N GLU A 305 7.46 -29.99 -22.26
CA GLU A 305 8.00 -31.27 -22.64
C GLU A 305 9.39 -31.35 -22.01
N LYS A 306 9.49 -32.14 -20.96
CA LYS A 306 10.78 -32.48 -20.35
C LYS A 306 11.65 -32.99 -21.49
N PRO A 307 12.83 -32.43 -21.76
CA PRO A 307 13.70 -32.97 -22.77
C PRO A 307 13.87 -34.44 -22.45
N LYS A 308 13.61 -35.31 -23.42
CA LYS A 308 13.88 -36.76 -23.33
C LYS A 308 15.38 -36.91 -23.05
N LYS A 309 15.73 -36.89 -21.79
CA LYS A 309 17.04 -37.41 -21.34
C LYS A 309 16.96 -38.91 -21.46
N GLU A 310 17.81 -39.44 -22.30
CA GLU A 310 18.09 -40.85 -22.35
C GLU A 310 18.24 -41.42 -20.93
N HIS A 311 17.50 -42.46 -20.69
CA HIS A 311 17.50 -43.23 -19.44
C HIS A 311 18.93 -43.65 -19.08
N LYS A 312 19.51 -42.99 -18.10
CA LYS A 312 20.39 -43.63 -17.15
C LYS A 312 19.67 -43.64 -15.82
N GLU A 313 19.04 -44.75 -15.55
CA GLU A 313 18.43 -45.05 -14.25
C GLU A 313 19.53 -45.00 -13.20
N LYS A 314 19.50 -43.97 -12.35
CA LYS A 314 20.04 -44.06 -11.00
C LYS A 314 18.93 -44.53 -10.09
N PRO A 315 19.17 -45.52 -9.23
CA PRO A 315 18.13 -46.02 -8.33
C PRO A 315 17.71 -44.91 -7.37
N LYS A 316 16.48 -44.40 -7.52
CA LYS A 316 15.87 -43.54 -6.51
C LYS A 316 15.69 -44.35 -5.25
N THR A 317 16.41 -43.96 -4.20
CA THR A 317 16.34 -44.53 -2.87
C THR A 317 14.89 -44.52 -2.38
N SER A 318 14.46 -45.63 -1.84
CA SER A 318 13.11 -45.87 -1.29
C SER A 318 12.68 -44.83 -0.24
N GLY A 319 13.58 -44.01 0.28
CA GLY A 319 13.34 -42.94 1.27
C GLY A 319 12.63 -41.70 0.73
N SER A 320 13.01 -41.21 -0.46
CA SER A 320 12.40 -39.98 -1.02
C SER A 320 10.91 -40.11 -1.32
N LYS A 321 10.46 -41.25 -1.86
CA LYS A 321 9.04 -41.52 -2.10
C LYS A 321 8.23 -41.62 -0.80
N MET A 322 8.85 -42.06 0.29
CA MET A 322 8.19 -42.15 1.58
C MET A 322 8.06 -40.77 2.25
N LEU A 323 9.03 -39.89 2.07
CA LEU A 323 9.00 -38.50 2.50
C LEU A 323 7.94 -37.69 1.73
N GLU A 324 7.90 -37.80 0.39
CA GLU A 324 6.85 -37.17 -0.45
C GLU A 324 5.43 -37.58 -0.02
N LYS A 325 5.25 -38.88 0.36
CA LYS A 325 3.94 -39.34 0.81
C LYS A 325 3.57 -38.78 2.18
N LYS A 326 4.55 -38.60 3.07
CA LYS A 326 4.32 -37.98 4.39
C LYS A 326 3.99 -36.51 4.27
N VAL A 327 4.74 -35.73 3.45
CA VAL A 327 4.48 -34.32 3.20
C VAL A 327 3.06 -34.13 2.66
N ARG A 328 2.63 -34.89 1.66
CA ARG A 328 1.26 -34.85 1.12
C ARG A 328 0.17 -35.25 2.12
N ALA A 329 0.49 -36.13 3.08
CA ALA A 329 -0.46 -36.50 4.13
C ALA A 329 -0.64 -35.35 5.14
N LEU A 330 0.47 -34.68 5.50
CA LEU A 330 0.44 -33.50 6.37
C LEU A 330 -0.29 -32.32 5.71
N GLU A 331 -0.08 -32.07 4.43
CA GLU A 331 -0.80 -31.01 3.67
C GLU A 331 -2.32 -31.21 3.75
N ARG A 332 -2.79 -32.45 3.60
CA ARG A 332 -4.24 -32.74 3.73
C ARG A 332 -4.78 -32.57 5.15
N GLU A 333 -3.94 -32.83 6.16
CA GLU A 333 -4.34 -32.66 7.56
C GLU A 333 -4.34 -31.17 7.95
N ILE A 334 -3.38 -30.39 7.44
CA ILE A 334 -3.36 -28.92 7.56
C ILE A 334 -4.65 -28.32 6.96
N GLU A 335 -4.98 -28.71 5.73
CA GLU A 335 -6.19 -28.23 5.02
C GLU A 335 -7.49 -28.54 5.80
N LYS A 336 -7.55 -29.70 6.47
CA LYS A 336 -8.70 -30.03 7.33
C LYS A 336 -8.76 -29.17 8.60
N GLN A 337 -7.61 -28.90 9.23
CA GLN A 337 -7.56 -28.08 10.44
C GLN A 337 -7.86 -26.62 10.14
N GLU A 338 -7.44 -26.10 8.99
CA GLU A 338 -7.81 -24.77 8.51
C GLU A 338 -9.32 -24.65 8.27
N ALA A 339 -9.91 -25.67 7.63
CA ALA A 339 -11.36 -25.72 7.42
C ALA A 339 -12.16 -25.78 8.74
N LEU A 340 -11.65 -26.54 9.73
CA LEU A 340 -12.25 -26.63 11.06
C LEU A 340 -12.16 -25.30 11.82
N SER A 341 -11.01 -24.61 11.74
CA SER A 341 -10.83 -23.29 12.35
C SER A 341 -11.80 -22.27 11.75
N ALA A 342 -11.97 -22.24 10.42
CA ALA A 342 -12.94 -21.38 9.75
C ALA A 342 -14.40 -21.69 10.12
N GLU A 343 -14.74 -22.98 10.31
CA GLU A 343 -16.07 -23.38 10.76
C GLU A 343 -16.33 -22.94 12.21
N LEU A 344 -15.32 -23.03 13.07
CA LEU A 344 -15.42 -22.56 14.46
C LEU A 344 -15.57 -21.03 14.53
N ASP A 345 -14.94 -20.27 13.65
CA ASP A 345 -15.14 -18.82 13.56
C ASP A 345 -16.60 -18.44 13.25
N THR A 346 -17.21 -19.13 12.29
CA THR A 346 -18.62 -18.89 11.96
C THR A 346 -19.57 -19.27 13.12
N LYS A 347 -19.23 -20.30 13.90
CA LYS A 347 -20.01 -20.71 15.10
C LYS A 347 -19.82 -19.72 16.25
N ILE A 348 -18.63 -19.18 16.44
CA ILE A 348 -18.32 -18.14 17.43
C ILE A 348 -19.10 -16.87 17.14
N GLU A 349 -19.16 -16.44 15.87
CA GLU A 349 -19.99 -15.30 15.46
C GLU A 349 -21.48 -15.52 15.71
N ALA A 350 -21.96 -16.73 15.47
CA ALA A 350 -23.37 -17.09 15.70
C ALA A 350 -23.73 -17.20 17.19
N ALA A 351 -22.79 -17.62 18.04
CA ALA A 351 -22.96 -17.83 19.48
C ALA A 351 -22.73 -16.58 20.34
N ALA A 352 -22.61 -15.39 19.75
CA ALA A 352 -22.27 -14.12 20.43
C ALA A 352 -23.17 -13.74 21.62
N SER A 353 -24.30 -14.40 21.81
CA SER A 353 -25.27 -14.15 22.91
C SER A 353 -25.17 -15.15 24.07
N ASP A 354 -24.46 -16.26 23.93
CA ASP A 354 -24.32 -17.30 24.95
C ASP A 354 -22.86 -17.41 25.44
N TYR A 355 -22.62 -16.86 26.62
CA TYR A 355 -21.27 -16.78 27.19
C TYR A 355 -20.64 -18.17 27.48
N GLN A 356 -21.45 -19.19 27.83
CA GLN A 356 -20.92 -20.52 28.10
C GLN A 356 -20.53 -21.25 26.81
N GLU A 357 -21.35 -21.14 25.78
CA GLU A 357 -21.08 -21.75 24.48
C GLU A 357 -19.92 -21.02 23.75
N LEU A 358 -19.83 -19.68 23.88
CA LEU A 358 -18.72 -18.87 23.35
C LEU A 358 -17.39 -19.29 23.98
N ALA A 359 -17.32 -19.47 25.30
CA ALA A 359 -16.09 -19.89 25.98
C ALA A 359 -15.62 -21.27 25.52
N ARG A 360 -16.55 -22.21 25.32
CA ARG A 360 -16.26 -23.54 24.82
C ARG A 360 -15.72 -23.52 23.37
N LEU A 361 -16.38 -22.77 22.49
CA LEU A 361 -15.99 -22.67 21.09
C LEU A 361 -14.62 -21.98 20.94
N MET A 362 -14.32 -21.00 21.80
CA MET A 362 -12.99 -20.37 21.85
C MET A 362 -11.89 -21.36 22.29
N GLU A 363 -12.19 -22.23 23.26
CA GLU A 363 -11.25 -23.26 23.70
C GLU A 363 -11.02 -24.32 22.60
N GLU A 364 -12.07 -24.76 21.92
CA GLU A 364 -11.98 -25.67 20.77
C GLU A 364 -11.19 -25.03 19.60
N LYS A 365 -11.38 -23.74 19.34
CA LYS A 365 -10.59 -23.00 18.33
C LYS A 365 -9.12 -22.92 18.70
N GLN A 366 -8.79 -22.59 19.95
CA GLN A 366 -7.42 -22.55 20.42
C GLN A 366 -6.70 -23.90 20.26
N GLN A 367 -7.39 -24.99 20.57
CA GLN A 367 -6.85 -26.34 20.38
C GLN A 367 -6.61 -26.68 18.89
N ALA A 368 -7.51 -26.24 18.00
CA ALA A 368 -7.34 -26.42 16.56
C ALA A 368 -6.15 -25.61 16.02
N GLU A 369 -5.97 -24.37 16.48
CA GLU A 369 -4.84 -23.49 16.12
C GLU A 369 -3.49 -24.03 16.64
N ASP A 370 -3.45 -24.55 17.86
CA ASP A 370 -2.25 -25.19 18.44
C ASP A 370 -1.88 -26.47 17.64
N THR A 371 -2.87 -27.24 17.23
CA THR A 371 -2.68 -28.43 16.39
C THR A 371 -2.17 -28.05 15.00
N LEU A 372 -2.72 -26.99 14.41
CA LEU A 372 -2.32 -26.46 13.10
C LEU A 372 -0.86 -26.02 13.14
N THR A 373 -0.47 -25.29 14.18
CA THR A 373 0.92 -24.85 14.37
C THR A 373 1.90 -26.02 14.42
N GLY A 374 1.57 -27.06 15.18
CA GLY A 374 2.39 -28.28 15.26
C GLY A 374 2.52 -29.03 13.93
N LEU A 375 1.43 -29.10 13.15
CA LEU A 375 1.45 -29.70 11.81
C LEU A 375 2.27 -28.89 10.80
N MET A 376 2.23 -27.57 10.89
CA MET A 376 3.03 -26.68 10.04
C MET A 376 4.53 -26.81 10.33
N ASP A 377 4.92 -26.88 11.61
CA ASP A 377 6.33 -27.10 12.01
C ASP A 377 6.85 -28.46 11.51
N GLU A 378 6.02 -29.51 11.59
CA GLU A 378 6.39 -30.84 11.09
C GLU A 378 6.46 -30.87 9.56
N TRP A 379 5.57 -30.18 8.89
CA TRP A 379 5.58 -30.04 7.42
C TRP A 379 6.83 -29.30 6.94
N GLU A 380 7.22 -28.19 7.59
CA GLU A 380 8.41 -27.40 7.25
C GLU A 380 9.68 -28.26 7.41
N ARG A 381 9.78 -29.03 8.50
CA ARG A 381 10.91 -29.92 8.73
C ARG A 381 11.02 -31.01 7.66
N LEU A 382 9.90 -31.71 7.35
CA LEU A 382 9.91 -32.80 6.36
C LEU A 382 10.07 -32.28 4.93
N SER A 383 9.60 -31.06 4.64
CA SER A 383 9.79 -30.38 3.35
C SER A 383 11.26 -30.04 3.12
N SER A 384 11.94 -29.53 4.15
CA SER A 384 13.39 -29.27 4.12
C SER A 384 14.21 -30.55 3.95
N GLU A 385 13.84 -31.63 4.68
CA GLU A 385 14.48 -32.96 4.50
C GLU A 385 14.26 -33.54 3.10
N LEU A 386 13.12 -33.21 2.46
CA LEU A 386 12.83 -33.67 1.10
C LEU A 386 13.64 -32.87 0.06
N GLU A 387 13.85 -31.56 0.27
CA GLU A 387 14.71 -30.73 -0.58
C GLU A 387 16.19 -31.17 -0.50
N ASP A 388 16.68 -31.49 0.68
CA ASP A 388 18.05 -31.99 0.88
C ASP A 388 18.27 -33.40 0.28
N ALA A 389 17.19 -34.17 0.12
CA ALA A 389 17.23 -35.53 -0.43
C ALA A 389 17.03 -35.63 -1.96
N THR A 390 16.72 -34.47 -2.63
CA THR A 390 16.45 -34.40 -4.07
C THR A 390 17.59 -33.79 -4.82
#